data_e6adf66efed10fc86aa5814ceb561071
#
_entry.id   e6adf66efed10fc86aa5814ceb561071
#
_cell.length_a   1.000
_cell.length_b   1.000
_cell.length_c   1.000
_cell.angle_alpha   90.00
_cell.angle_beta   90.00
_cell.angle_gamma   90.00
#
_symmetry.space_group_name_H-M   'P 1'
#
loop_
_entity.id
_entity.type
_entity.pdbx_description
1 polymer ?
#
loop_
_entity_poly.entity_id
_entity_poly.type
_entity_poly.pdbx_seq_one_letter_code
_entity_poly.pdbx_strand_id
1 'polypeptide(L)'
;MRNLKLFLCMILLLTGCSYKTLNEAVQHKWKEPVKILYIENKKQTVIFTDGPTDVQYVFSTFEKEHGRYKYSTDPEEGYTFDSEVGVPFLIRTINREKVGNIIWGALKTNIKVVRVNVVYTNKNNPDDQIEVQIPVKNNVFIGYPTSSFFDSETSLFQEWNLSAKAYDEDGNVVANINI
;
A
#
# COMPACT_ATOMS: atom_id res chain seq x y z
N MET A 1 31.97 22.62 -31.31
CA MET A 1 30.56 22.33 -31.58
C MET A 1 30.20 20.84 -31.44
N ARG A 2 31.09 19.90 -31.77
CA ARG A 2 30.86 18.43 -31.64
C ARG A 2 30.69 17.99 -30.15
N ASN A 3 31.46 18.57 -29.23
CA ASN A 3 31.44 18.23 -27.81
C ASN A 3 30.19 18.79 -27.08
N LEU A 4 29.63 19.90 -27.57
CA LEU A 4 28.39 20.45 -27.01
C LEU A 4 27.16 19.60 -27.33
N LYS A 5 27.12 18.99 -28.53
CA LYS A 5 26.05 18.05 -28.91
C LYS A 5 26.09 16.74 -28.10
N LEU A 6 27.31 16.25 -27.81
CA LEU A 6 27.50 15.06 -26.96
C LEU A 6 27.07 15.31 -25.54
N PHE A 7 27.38 16.49 -24.99
CA PHE A 7 26.98 16.90 -23.65
C PHE A 7 25.46 17.08 -23.52
N LEU A 8 24.81 17.64 -24.54
CA LEU A 8 23.36 17.80 -24.59
C LEU A 8 22.64 16.43 -24.69
N CYS A 9 23.17 15.48 -25.49
CA CYS A 9 22.66 14.12 -25.51
C CYS A 9 22.83 13.38 -24.18
N MET A 10 23.94 13.61 -23.47
CA MET A 10 24.20 13.00 -22.18
C MET A 10 23.25 13.51 -21.08
N ILE A 11 22.87 14.79 -21.11
CA ILE A 11 21.89 15.38 -20.20
C ILE A 11 20.49 14.80 -20.44
N LEU A 12 20.11 14.54 -21.71
CA LEU A 12 18.83 13.94 -22.06
C LEU A 12 18.70 12.47 -21.63
N LEU A 13 19.82 11.75 -21.49
CA LEU A 13 19.85 10.36 -21.01
C LEU A 13 19.76 10.27 -19.47
N LEU A 14 20.05 11.35 -18.74
CA LEU A 14 20.00 11.42 -17.28
C LEU A 14 18.61 11.81 -16.74
N THR A 15 17.71 12.30 -17.57
CA THR A 15 16.32 12.54 -17.16
C THR A 15 15.60 11.20 -17.10
N GLY A 16 15.62 10.55 -15.93
CA GLY A 16 14.82 9.35 -15.67
C GLY A 16 13.38 9.61 -16.13
N CYS A 17 12.76 8.63 -16.80
CA CYS A 17 11.42 8.75 -17.36
C CYS A 17 10.44 9.22 -16.28
N SER A 18 9.97 10.45 -16.39
CA SER A 18 8.93 11.02 -15.54
C SER A 18 7.69 11.32 -16.38
N TYR A 19 6.51 11.09 -15.81
CA TYR A 19 5.24 11.05 -16.51
C TYR A 19 4.35 12.22 -16.07
N LYS A 20 3.36 12.60 -16.91
CA LYS A 20 2.42 13.67 -16.57
C LYS A 20 1.41 13.22 -15.51
N THR A 21 1.09 11.93 -15.48
CA THR A 21 0.16 11.36 -14.51
C THR A 21 0.78 10.18 -13.77
N LEU A 22 0.30 9.90 -12.55
CA LEU A 22 0.73 8.71 -11.82
C LEU A 22 0.31 7.43 -12.54
N ASN A 23 -0.87 7.42 -13.16
CA ASN A 23 -1.31 6.25 -13.93
C ASN A 23 -0.36 5.90 -15.09
N GLU A 24 0.12 6.89 -15.84
CA GLU A 24 1.13 6.68 -16.88
C GLU A 24 2.44 6.14 -16.29
N ALA A 25 2.88 6.67 -15.14
CA ALA A 25 4.10 6.24 -14.48
C ALA A 25 4.03 4.78 -14.02
N VAL A 26 2.92 4.37 -13.43
CA VAL A 26 2.66 2.98 -13.01
C VAL A 26 2.53 2.09 -14.24
N GLN A 27 1.67 2.45 -15.20
CA GLN A 27 1.39 1.66 -16.40
C GLN A 27 2.66 1.36 -17.22
N HIS A 28 3.63 2.27 -17.24
CA HIS A 28 4.89 2.06 -17.96
C HIS A 28 5.70 0.87 -17.42
N LYS A 29 5.53 0.53 -16.15
CA LYS A 29 6.23 -0.60 -15.50
C LYS A 29 5.45 -1.91 -15.56
N TRP A 30 4.14 -1.82 -15.77
CA TRP A 30 3.24 -2.97 -15.74
C TRP A 30 2.73 -3.29 -17.14
N LYS A 31 2.77 -4.58 -17.53
CA LYS A 31 2.33 -5.05 -18.85
C LYS A 31 0.82 -5.04 -18.99
N GLU A 32 0.14 -5.47 -17.91
CA GLU A 32 -1.32 -5.51 -17.85
C GLU A 32 -1.89 -4.12 -17.51
N PRO A 33 -3.12 -3.80 -17.91
CA PRO A 33 -3.76 -2.54 -17.54
C PRO A 33 -3.85 -2.38 -16.03
N VAL A 34 -3.41 -1.22 -15.53
CA VAL A 34 -3.47 -0.90 -14.10
C VAL A 34 -4.68 -0.02 -13.79
N LYS A 35 -5.27 -0.25 -12.61
CA LYS A 35 -6.33 0.58 -12.05
C LYS A 35 -5.92 1.09 -10.68
N ILE A 36 -5.71 2.39 -10.57
CA ILE A 36 -5.36 3.01 -9.29
C ILE A 36 -6.60 3.07 -8.39
N LEU A 37 -6.49 2.54 -7.18
CA LEU A 37 -7.55 2.49 -6.17
C LEU A 37 -7.38 3.55 -5.09
N TYR A 38 -6.14 3.81 -4.66
CA TYR A 38 -5.83 4.74 -3.57
C TYR A 38 -4.53 5.49 -3.85
N ILE A 39 -4.51 6.79 -3.54
CA ILE A 39 -3.32 7.63 -3.60
C ILE A 39 -3.22 8.43 -2.30
N GLU A 40 -2.10 8.34 -1.61
CA GLU A 40 -1.73 9.21 -0.50
C GLU A 40 -0.58 10.15 -0.92
N ASN A 41 -0.92 11.40 -1.19
CA ASN A 41 0.03 12.34 -1.75
C ASN A 41 1.13 12.79 -0.77
N LYS A 42 0.83 12.88 0.54
CA LYS A 42 1.81 13.33 1.55
C LYS A 42 2.92 12.31 1.75
N LYS A 43 2.56 11.04 1.75
CA LYS A 43 3.49 9.92 1.90
C LYS A 43 3.95 9.33 0.56
N GLN A 44 3.41 9.87 -0.54
CA GLN A 44 3.73 9.42 -1.90
C GLN A 44 3.55 7.90 -2.07
N THR A 45 2.44 7.37 -1.56
CA THR A 45 2.09 5.96 -1.65
C THR A 45 0.86 5.74 -2.52
N VAL A 46 0.77 4.57 -3.14
CA VAL A 46 -0.30 4.19 -4.06
C VAL A 46 -0.69 2.73 -3.86
N ILE A 47 -2.00 2.44 -3.96
CA ILE A 47 -2.50 1.08 -4.16
C ILE A 47 -3.21 1.03 -5.51
N PHE A 48 -2.91 0.00 -6.28
CA PHE A 48 -3.53 -0.27 -7.57
C PHE A 48 -3.75 -1.76 -7.76
N THR A 49 -4.54 -2.14 -8.75
CA THR A 49 -4.65 -3.51 -9.23
C THR A 49 -4.04 -3.63 -10.61
N ASP A 50 -3.51 -4.81 -10.93
CA ASP A 50 -3.09 -5.18 -12.28
C ASP A 50 -4.13 -6.13 -12.89
N GLY A 51 -4.32 -5.99 -14.21
CA GLY A 51 -5.20 -6.85 -14.98
C GLY A 51 -6.70 -6.48 -14.91
N PRO A 52 -7.49 -7.07 -15.82
CA PRO A 52 -8.91 -6.74 -15.97
C PRO A 52 -9.81 -7.31 -14.88
N THR A 53 -9.33 -8.24 -14.07
CA THR A 53 -10.11 -9.00 -13.08
C THR A 53 -9.76 -8.66 -11.63
N ASP A 54 -9.04 -7.56 -11.37
CA ASP A 54 -8.56 -7.17 -10.05
C ASP A 54 -7.85 -8.35 -9.32
N VAL A 55 -7.01 -9.08 -10.05
CA VAL A 55 -6.40 -10.32 -9.57
C VAL A 55 -5.32 -10.05 -8.54
N GLN A 56 -4.52 -9.00 -8.74
CA GLN A 56 -3.45 -8.64 -7.83
C GLN A 56 -3.60 -7.22 -7.31
N TYR A 57 -3.59 -7.04 -6.00
CA TYR A 57 -3.48 -5.74 -5.33
C TYR A 57 -2.02 -5.44 -5.08
N VAL A 58 -1.59 -4.26 -5.47
CA VAL A 58 -0.19 -3.83 -5.35
C VAL A 58 -0.11 -2.55 -4.55
N PHE A 59 0.68 -2.56 -3.48
CA PHE A 59 1.13 -1.37 -2.77
C PHE A 59 2.49 -0.94 -3.30
N SER A 60 2.68 0.36 -3.51
CA SER A 60 3.98 0.91 -3.91
C SER A 60 4.10 2.39 -3.57
N THR A 61 5.24 2.98 -3.93
CA THR A 61 5.53 4.40 -3.76
C THR A 61 5.73 5.11 -5.10
N PHE A 62 5.71 6.43 -5.06
CA PHE A 62 6.02 7.28 -6.20
C PHE A 62 6.72 8.56 -5.74
N GLU A 63 7.43 9.20 -6.65
CA GLU A 63 7.96 10.56 -6.47
C GLU A 63 7.13 11.53 -7.31
N LYS A 64 6.85 12.72 -6.77
CA LYS A 64 6.20 13.79 -7.51
C LYS A 64 7.04 15.06 -7.42
N GLU A 65 7.66 15.42 -8.53
CA GLU A 65 8.49 16.61 -8.65
C GLU A 65 8.07 17.44 -9.85
N HIS A 66 7.93 18.77 -9.66
CA HIS A 66 7.56 19.72 -10.72
C HIS A 66 6.32 19.30 -11.53
N GLY A 67 5.32 18.70 -10.85
CA GLY A 67 4.09 18.22 -11.49
C GLY A 67 4.23 16.94 -12.31
N ARG A 68 5.37 16.27 -12.23
CA ARG A 68 5.63 14.99 -12.91
C ARG A 68 5.77 13.86 -11.90
N TYR A 69 5.46 12.65 -12.35
CA TYR A 69 5.45 11.44 -11.52
C TYR A 69 6.51 10.46 -11.98
N LYS A 70 7.14 9.81 -11.00
CA LYS A 70 8.05 8.70 -11.20
C LYS A 70 7.61 7.58 -10.26
N TYR A 71 7.28 6.43 -10.82
CA TYR A 71 6.92 5.25 -10.06
C TYR A 71 8.16 4.61 -9.44
N SER A 72 8.05 4.17 -8.19
CA SER A 72 9.12 3.47 -7.47
C SER A 72 8.68 2.03 -7.19
N THR A 73 9.59 1.09 -7.38
CA THR A 73 9.40 -0.32 -7.02
C THR A 73 10.01 -0.66 -5.65
N ASP A 74 10.38 0.35 -4.87
CA ASP A 74 10.93 0.17 -3.53
C ASP A 74 10.24 1.11 -2.51
N PRO A 75 9.37 0.57 -1.65
CA PRO A 75 8.85 -0.80 -1.63
C PRO A 75 7.75 -1.04 -2.68
N GLU A 76 7.68 -2.27 -3.20
CA GLU A 76 6.56 -2.76 -3.99
C GLU A 76 6.15 -4.12 -3.41
N GLU A 77 4.88 -4.25 -3.04
CA GLU A 77 4.30 -5.49 -2.55
C GLU A 77 3.02 -5.80 -3.30
N GLY A 78 2.98 -6.96 -3.94
CA GLY A 78 1.81 -7.47 -4.62
C GLY A 78 1.17 -8.62 -3.84
N TYR A 79 -0.16 -8.69 -3.87
CA TYR A 79 -0.93 -9.77 -3.28
C TYR A 79 -2.19 -10.09 -4.07
N THR A 80 -2.42 -11.39 -4.26
CA THR A 80 -3.62 -11.92 -4.89
C THR A 80 -4.52 -12.54 -3.84
N PHE A 81 -5.82 -12.27 -3.89
CA PHE A 81 -6.78 -13.00 -3.06
C PHE A 81 -6.85 -14.43 -3.56
N ASP A 82 -6.53 -15.36 -2.68
CA ASP A 82 -6.72 -16.78 -2.95
C ASP A 82 -8.23 -17.08 -2.99
N SER A 83 -8.71 -17.51 -4.15
CA SER A 83 -10.11 -17.85 -4.36
C SER A 83 -10.52 -19.13 -3.61
N GLU A 84 -9.56 -19.99 -3.26
CA GLU A 84 -9.83 -21.25 -2.57
C GLU A 84 -9.95 -21.09 -1.06
N VAL A 85 -9.21 -20.14 -0.47
CA VAL A 85 -9.22 -19.91 0.99
C VAL A 85 -10.38 -19.03 1.44
N GLY A 86 -11.02 -18.31 0.51
CA GLY A 86 -12.26 -17.57 0.79
C GLY A 86 -12.12 -16.41 1.78
N VAL A 87 -10.90 -15.99 2.13
CA VAL A 87 -10.66 -14.85 3.05
C VAL A 87 -10.84 -13.55 2.27
N PRO A 88 -11.92 -12.80 2.51
CA PRO A 88 -12.21 -11.58 1.75
C PRO A 88 -11.39 -10.37 2.20
N PHE A 89 -10.40 -10.57 3.08
CA PHE A 89 -9.70 -9.53 3.79
C PHE A 89 -8.18 -9.74 3.77
N LEU A 90 -7.47 -8.88 3.07
CA LEU A 90 -6.01 -8.81 3.07
C LEU A 90 -5.54 -7.70 4.00
N ILE A 91 -4.52 -7.99 4.81
CA ILE A 91 -3.79 -6.99 5.59
C ILE A 91 -2.30 -7.31 5.60
N ARG A 92 -1.47 -6.28 5.47
CA ARG A 92 -0.02 -6.32 5.50
C ARG A 92 0.54 -5.17 6.31
N THR A 93 1.63 -5.43 7.00
CA THR A 93 2.44 -4.41 7.69
C THR A 93 3.81 -4.35 7.05
N ILE A 94 4.23 -3.15 6.69
CA ILE A 94 5.53 -2.87 6.07
C ILE A 94 6.25 -1.86 6.97
N ASN A 95 7.53 -2.12 7.21
CA ASN A 95 8.44 -1.13 7.75
C ASN A 95 9.53 -0.84 6.72
N ARG A 96 9.65 0.39 6.28
CA ARG A 96 10.68 0.83 5.33
C ARG A 96 11.21 2.19 5.75
N GLU A 97 12.52 2.34 5.67
CA GLU A 97 13.23 3.55 6.09
C GLU A 97 12.67 4.84 5.47
N LYS A 98 12.28 4.82 4.19
CA LYS A 98 11.78 6.00 3.48
C LYS A 98 10.33 6.36 3.80
N VAL A 99 9.47 5.40 4.06
CA VAL A 99 8.02 5.59 4.23
C VAL A 99 7.54 5.39 5.66
N GLY A 100 8.38 4.75 6.49
CA GLY A 100 8.08 4.39 7.88
C GLY A 100 7.19 3.16 7.98
N ASN A 101 6.46 3.09 9.10
CA ASN A 101 5.54 2.00 9.37
C ASN A 101 4.22 2.20 8.62
N ILE A 102 3.82 1.19 7.88
CA ILE A 102 2.60 1.20 7.07
C ILE A 102 1.80 -0.06 7.34
N ILE A 103 0.50 0.11 7.52
CA ILE A 103 -0.48 -0.96 7.46
C ILE A 103 -1.28 -0.72 6.18
N TRP A 104 -1.30 -1.67 5.28
CA TRP A 104 -2.12 -1.57 4.09
C TRP A 104 -2.92 -2.84 3.85
N GLY A 105 -3.97 -2.73 3.07
CA GLY A 105 -4.77 -3.91 2.77
C GLY A 105 -5.89 -3.64 1.79
N ALA A 106 -6.62 -4.72 1.50
CA ALA A 106 -7.75 -4.73 0.59
C ALA A 106 -8.86 -5.66 1.10
N LEU A 107 -10.08 -5.38 0.64
CA LEU A 107 -11.27 -6.19 0.94
C LEU A 107 -11.95 -6.61 -0.37
N LYS A 108 -12.30 -7.88 -0.47
CA LYS A 108 -13.11 -8.41 -1.57
C LYS A 108 -14.55 -8.53 -1.10
N THR A 109 -15.31 -7.44 -1.20
CA THR A 109 -16.71 -7.36 -0.76
C THR A 109 -17.53 -6.42 -1.62
N ASN A 110 -18.83 -6.69 -1.73
CA ASN A 110 -19.80 -5.81 -2.37
C ASN A 110 -20.44 -4.82 -1.36
N ILE A 111 -20.15 -4.97 -0.08
CA ILE A 111 -20.64 -4.09 0.98
C ILE A 111 -19.68 -2.90 1.07
N LYS A 112 -20.22 -1.68 1.21
CA LYS A 112 -19.41 -0.48 1.41
C LYS A 112 -18.77 -0.49 2.78
N VAL A 113 -17.48 -0.76 2.84
CA VAL A 113 -16.68 -0.66 4.06
C VAL A 113 -16.16 0.76 4.19
N VAL A 114 -16.25 1.33 5.40
CA VAL A 114 -15.79 2.71 5.67
C VAL A 114 -14.56 2.78 6.55
N ARG A 115 -14.32 1.77 7.38
CA ARG A 115 -13.14 1.72 8.24
C ARG A 115 -12.70 0.29 8.53
N VAL A 116 -11.42 0.16 8.86
CA VAL A 116 -10.81 -1.05 9.42
C VAL A 116 -10.20 -0.68 10.76
N ASN A 117 -10.50 -1.47 11.80
CA ASN A 117 -9.80 -1.43 13.08
C ASN A 117 -8.80 -2.58 13.10
N VAL A 118 -7.53 -2.25 13.30
CA VAL A 118 -6.42 -3.19 13.46
C VAL A 118 -5.97 -3.17 14.90
N VAL A 119 -5.92 -4.33 15.52
CA VAL A 119 -5.47 -4.50 16.92
C VAL A 119 -4.27 -5.42 16.93
N TYR A 120 -3.18 -4.93 17.48
CA TYR A 120 -2.00 -5.71 17.84
C TYR A 120 -2.07 -6.03 19.32
N THR A 121 -1.98 -7.31 19.68
CA THR A 121 -2.01 -7.79 21.07
C THR A 121 -0.70 -8.48 21.37
N ASN A 122 0.00 -8.05 22.43
CA ASN A 122 1.24 -8.67 22.86
C ASN A 122 0.98 -10.10 23.36
N LYS A 123 1.71 -11.07 22.80
CA LYS A 123 1.56 -12.51 23.13
C LYS A 123 1.91 -12.81 24.59
N ASN A 124 2.84 -12.03 25.16
CA ASN A 124 3.33 -12.21 26.51
C ASN A 124 2.52 -11.40 27.54
N ASN A 125 1.80 -10.37 27.11
CA ASN A 125 0.94 -9.53 27.95
C ASN A 125 -0.31 -9.10 27.16
N PRO A 126 -1.42 -9.85 27.21
CA PRO A 126 -2.64 -9.57 26.44
C PRO A 126 -3.31 -8.22 26.76
N ASP A 127 -3.00 -7.61 27.89
CA ASP A 127 -3.50 -6.27 28.25
C ASP A 127 -2.75 -5.15 27.51
N ASP A 128 -1.57 -5.47 26.96
CA ASP A 128 -0.80 -4.55 26.10
C ASP A 128 -1.28 -4.66 24.66
N GLN A 129 -2.10 -3.68 24.28
CA GLN A 129 -2.74 -3.65 22.96
C GLN A 129 -2.53 -2.29 22.28
N ILE A 130 -2.40 -2.34 20.99
CA ILE A 130 -2.33 -1.15 20.12
C ILE A 130 -3.47 -1.25 19.10
N GLU A 131 -4.37 -0.28 19.11
CA GLU A 131 -5.46 -0.18 18.14
C GLU A 131 -5.18 0.94 17.14
N VAL A 132 -5.35 0.63 15.85
CA VAL A 132 -5.23 1.58 14.75
C VAL A 132 -6.51 1.57 13.94
N GLN A 133 -7.18 2.72 13.86
CA GLN A 133 -8.34 2.93 13.01
C GLN A 133 -7.93 3.50 11.66
N ILE A 134 -8.32 2.84 10.57
CA ILE A 134 -7.90 3.18 9.22
C ILE A 134 -9.14 3.38 8.34
N PRO A 135 -9.31 4.54 7.69
CA PRO A 135 -10.39 4.75 6.74
C PRO A 135 -10.20 3.91 5.48
N VAL A 136 -11.31 3.39 4.94
CA VAL A 136 -11.33 2.58 3.71
C VAL A 136 -11.84 3.43 2.55
N LYS A 137 -11.20 3.28 1.40
CA LYS A 137 -11.62 3.90 0.13
C LYS A 137 -11.43 2.90 -1.00
N ASN A 138 -12.47 2.70 -1.82
CA ASN A 138 -12.45 1.74 -2.93
C ASN A 138 -12.03 0.33 -2.49
N ASN A 139 -12.51 -0.10 -1.31
CA ASN A 139 -12.18 -1.39 -0.68
C ASN A 139 -10.69 -1.61 -0.40
N VAL A 140 -9.88 -0.54 -0.36
CA VAL A 140 -8.48 -0.60 0.08
C VAL A 140 -8.22 0.44 1.17
N PHE A 141 -7.16 0.22 1.95
CA PHE A 141 -6.80 1.12 3.04
C PHE A 141 -5.29 1.20 3.22
N ILE A 142 -4.85 2.36 3.72
CA ILE A 142 -3.47 2.61 4.16
C ILE A 142 -3.54 3.34 5.49
N GLY A 143 -2.83 2.84 6.49
CA GLY A 143 -2.64 3.45 7.79
C GLY A 143 -1.17 3.66 8.10
N TYR A 144 -0.87 4.69 8.87
CA TYR A 144 0.49 5.06 9.29
C TYR A 144 0.53 5.10 10.82
N PRO A 145 0.74 3.96 11.47
CA PRO A 145 0.85 3.93 12.92
C PRO A 145 2.05 4.75 13.40
N THR A 146 1.82 5.54 14.45
CA THR A 146 2.80 6.51 14.95
C THR A 146 3.71 5.99 16.06
N SER A 147 3.49 4.74 16.52
CA SER A 147 4.25 4.19 17.64
C SER A 147 5.63 3.68 17.22
N SER A 148 6.63 3.90 18.05
CA SER A 148 7.97 3.29 18.00
C SER A 148 7.95 1.76 18.05
N PHE A 149 6.80 1.20 18.28
CA PHE A 149 6.48 -0.21 18.34
C PHE A 149 6.86 -1.00 17.09
N PHE A 150 6.90 -0.34 15.94
CA PHE A 150 7.18 -0.95 14.65
C PHE A 150 8.65 -0.85 14.22
N ASP A 151 9.56 -0.50 15.13
CA ASP A 151 10.96 -0.20 14.79
C ASP A 151 11.79 -1.42 14.34
N SER A 152 11.27 -2.65 14.47
CA SER A 152 11.90 -3.83 13.89
C SER A 152 10.87 -4.79 13.26
N GLU A 153 11.01 -5.07 11.96
CA GLU A 153 10.15 -6.03 11.23
C GLU A 153 10.14 -7.43 11.86
N THR A 154 11.25 -7.84 12.44
CA THR A 154 11.44 -9.18 13.02
C THR A 154 10.73 -9.38 14.35
N SER A 155 10.52 -8.33 15.14
CA SER A 155 9.91 -8.46 16.47
C SER A 155 8.40 -8.50 16.44
N LEU A 156 7.77 -7.83 15.45
CA LEU A 156 6.32 -7.71 15.35
C LEU A 156 5.60 -9.05 15.27
N PHE A 157 6.00 -9.90 14.33
CA PHE A 157 5.32 -11.19 14.11
C PHE A 157 5.65 -12.24 15.17
N GLN A 158 6.78 -12.09 15.86
CA GLN A 158 7.16 -13.03 16.92
C GLN A 158 6.46 -12.77 18.24
N GLU A 159 6.22 -11.49 18.58
CA GLU A 159 5.74 -11.07 19.89
C GLU A 159 4.28 -10.64 19.91
N TRP A 160 3.65 -10.40 18.75
CA TRP A 160 2.31 -9.83 18.66
C TRP A 160 1.39 -10.64 17.76
N ASN A 161 0.13 -10.75 18.17
CA ASN A 161 -0.95 -11.23 17.34
C ASN A 161 -1.62 -10.03 16.68
N LEU A 162 -1.97 -10.16 15.40
CA LEU A 162 -2.74 -9.18 14.68
C LEU A 162 -4.18 -9.66 14.50
N SER A 163 -5.13 -8.81 14.85
CA SER A 163 -6.52 -8.99 14.47
C SER A 163 -7.02 -7.73 13.78
N ALA A 164 -7.94 -7.89 12.83
CA ALA A 164 -8.55 -6.75 12.19
C ALA A 164 -10.04 -7.00 11.91
N LYS A 165 -10.84 -5.93 12.02
CA LYS A 165 -12.27 -5.91 11.72
C LYS A 165 -12.59 -4.78 10.77
N ALA A 166 -13.33 -5.09 9.71
CA ALA A 166 -13.83 -4.13 8.75
C ALA A 166 -15.30 -3.80 9.04
N TYR A 167 -15.68 -2.52 8.99
CA TYR A 167 -17.00 -2.03 9.36
C TYR A 167 -17.66 -1.26 8.23
N ASP A 168 -18.98 -1.45 8.08
CA ASP A 168 -19.83 -0.65 7.21
C ASP A 168 -20.19 0.72 7.84
N GLU A 169 -21.05 1.48 7.15
CA GLU A 169 -21.52 2.82 7.60
C GLU A 169 -22.37 2.74 8.87
N ASP A 170 -23.07 1.62 9.10
CA ASP A 170 -23.92 1.39 10.26
C ASP A 170 -23.13 0.83 11.46
N GLY A 171 -21.85 0.55 11.28
CA GLY A 171 -20.98 0.00 12.32
C GLY A 171 -21.04 -1.52 12.46
N ASN A 172 -21.66 -2.23 11.53
CA ASN A 172 -21.66 -3.67 11.50
C ASN A 172 -20.32 -4.22 11.01
N VAL A 173 -19.89 -5.36 11.54
CA VAL A 173 -18.69 -6.05 11.07
C VAL A 173 -18.99 -6.78 9.76
N VAL A 174 -18.31 -6.37 8.70
CA VAL A 174 -18.43 -6.95 7.34
C VAL A 174 -17.43 -8.10 7.13
N ALA A 175 -16.23 -7.94 7.67
CA ALA A 175 -15.17 -8.93 7.58
C ALA A 175 -14.25 -8.86 8.79
N ASN A 176 -13.60 -9.98 9.13
CA ASN A 176 -12.60 -10.03 10.18
C ASN A 176 -11.46 -11.00 9.80
N ILE A 177 -10.29 -10.78 10.36
CA ILE A 177 -9.11 -11.64 10.22
C ILE A 177 -8.33 -11.67 11.53
N ASN A 178 -7.75 -12.82 11.85
CA ASN A 178 -6.80 -13.01 12.96
C ASN A 178 -5.56 -13.73 12.40
N ILE A 179 -4.38 -13.18 12.66
CA ILE A 179 -3.08 -13.68 12.18
C ILE A 179 -2.13 -13.85 13.36
#